data_13483774d2dc220ba88f8698bac4620c
#
_entry.id   13483774d2dc220ba88f8698bac4620c
#
_cell.length_a   1.000
_cell.length_b   1.000
_cell.length_c   1.000
_cell.angle_alpha   90.00
_cell.angle_beta   90.00
_cell.angle_gamma   90.00
#
_symmetry.space_group_name_H-M   'P 1'
#
loop_
_entity.id
_entity.type
_entity.pdbx_description
1 polymer ?
#
loop_
_entity_poly.entity_id
_entity_poly.type
_entity_poly.pdbx_seq_one_letter_code
_entity_poly.pdbx_strand_id
1 'polypeptide(L)'
;SNPSHTSLGLSTDCITCHTTNPNWDPALFPDHNDYYPLVGAHAAIANQCATCHNGNYNNTPNTCFGCHQDDYNQTNDPDHQAAQFPTTCETCHSQSAWEPATWDHDNLYFPIYSGEHEGEWDQCTDCHSNPNNYSIFTCLTCHQQGETNQDHQGVNGYQYNSNACLACHPDGEE
;
A
#
# COMPACT_ATOMS: atom_id res chain seq x y z
N SER A 1 36.51 15.63 -4.17
CA SER A 1 35.09 15.81 -3.89
C SER A 1 34.50 14.56 -3.27
N ASN A 2 33.58 14.71 -2.36
CA ASN A 2 32.81 13.60 -1.82
C ASN A 2 31.32 13.90 -2.14
N PRO A 3 30.66 13.13 -2.96
CA PRO A 3 31.15 11.89 -3.62
C PRO A 3 32.15 12.12 -4.79
N SER A 4 32.91 11.08 -5.12
CA SER A 4 33.77 11.11 -6.29
C SER A 4 32.96 10.94 -7.58
N HIS A 5 32.80 11.96 -8.36
CA HIS A 5 31.97 11.95 -9.59
C HIS A 5 32.44 10.89 -10.59
N THR A 6 33.76 10.73 -10.75
CA THR A 6 34.32 9.75 -11.68
C THR A 6 34.01 8.32 -11.26
N SER A 7 34.12 8.00 -9.96
CA SER A 7 33.82 6.64 -9.46
C SER A 7 32.35 6.29 -9.50
N LEU A 8 31.49 7.31 -9.52
CA LEU A 8 30.03 7.17 -9.59
C LEU A 8 29.48 7.25 -11.02
N GLY A 9 30.35 7.45 -12.02
CA GLY A 9 29.91 7.58 -13.40
C GLY A 9 29.08 8.82 -13.70
N LEU A 10 29.14 9.84 -12.83
CA LEU A 10 28.38 11.08 -13.00
C LEU A 10 28.99 11.94 -14.12
N SER A 11 28.14 12.71 -14.78
CA SER A 11 28.56 13.66 -15.82
C SER A 11 29.64 14.61 -15.31
N THR A 12 30.59 14.97 -16.20
CA THR A 12 31.56 16.05 -15.95
C THR A 12 31.02 17.42 -16.29
N ASP A 13 29.76 17.50 -16.77
CA ASP A 13 29.06 18.77 -16.94
C ASP A 13 28.51 19.23 -15.60
N CYS A 14 29.27 20.06 -14.92
CA CYS A 14 29.02 20.46 -13.54
C CYS A 14 27.73 21.25 -13.37
N ILE A 15 27.32 22.02 -14.38
CA ILE A 15 26.15 22.90 -14.31
C ILE A 15 24.82 22.14 -14.37
N THR A 16 24.85 20.88 -14.80
CA THR A 16 23.67 20.04 -14.83
C THR A 16 23.13 19.76 -13.41
N CYS A 17 24.02 19.68 -12.43
CA CYS A 17 23.66 19.33 -11.05
C CYS A 17 24.02 20.42 -10.04
N HIS A 18 25.00 21.30 -10.36
CA HIS A 18 25.48 22.30 -9.44
C HIS A 18 25.13 23.72 -9.92
N THR A 19 24.76 24.57 -8.99
CA THR A 19 24.69 26.01 -9.21
C THR A 19 25.92 26.67 -8.60
N THR A 20 26.38 27.77 -9.17
CA THR A 20 27.52 28.53 -8.65
C THR A 20 27.09 29.67 -7.75
N ASN A 21 25.81 29.82 -7.48
CA ASN A 21 25.29 30.91 -6.67
C ASN A 21 24.27 30.37 -5.63
N PRO A 22 24.55 30.51 -4.32
CA PRO A 22 25.77 31.06 -3.74
C PRO A 22 26.94 30.07 -3.63
N ASN A 23 26.68 28.76 -3.70
CA ASN A 23 27.66 27.69 -3.48
C ASN A 23 27.41 26.51 -4.41
N TRP A 24 28.35 25.55 -4.40
CA TRP A 24 28.20 24.25 -5.08
C TRP A 24 27.19 23.31 -4.39
N ASP A 25 26.81 23.58 -3.17
CA ASP A 25 25.83 22.82 -2.41
C ASP A 25 24.54 23.64 -2.22
N PRO A 26 23.39 22.94 -2.23
CA PRO A 26 23.21 21.54 -2.59
C PRO A 26 23.35 21.29 -4.09
N ALA A 27 23.82 20.09 -4.46
CA ALA A 27 23.70 19.62 -5.84
C ALA A 27 22.22 19.30 -6.12
N LEU A 28 21.74 19.71 -7.28
CA LEU A 28 20.39 19.43 -7.75
C LEU A 28 20.50 18.59 -9.03
N PHE A 29 19.65 17.60 -9.18
CA PHE A 29 19.51 16.86 -10.43
C PHE A 29 18.06 17.07 -10.94
N PRO A 30 17.84 18.13 -11.73
CA PRO A 30 16.49 18.53 -12.13
C PRO A 30 15.76 17.45 -12.94
N ASP A 31 16.51 16.63 -13.68
CA ASP A 31 15.94 15.57 -14.51
C ASP A 31 15.71 14.24 -13.73
N HIS A 32 15.87 14.24 -12.41
CA HIS A 32 15.69 13.04 -11.58
C HIS A 32 14.29 12.43 -11.75
N ASN A 33 13.29 13.28 -11.92
CA ASN A 33 11.91 12.85 -12.09
C ASN A 33 11.64 12.09 -13.39
N ASP A 34 12.54 12.18 -14.39
CA ASP A 34 12.47 11.40 -15.62
C ASP A 34 12.88 9.92 -15.37
N TYR A 35 13.61 9.68 -14.29
CA TYR A 35 14.05 8.33 -13.87
C TYR A 35 13.20 7.76 -12.75
N TYR A 36 12.99 8.56 -11.71
CA TYR A 36 12.14 8.22 -10.57
C TYR A 36 11.55 9.49 -9.95
N PRO A 37 10.23 9.71 -10.01
CA PRO A 37 9.59 10.87 -9.44
C PRO A 37 9.69 10.91 -7.91
N LEU A 38 10.32 11.95 -7.37
CA LEU A 38 10.38 12.21 -5.93
C LEU A 38 9.16 13.02 -5.48
N VAL A 39 8.04 12.34 -5.37
CA VAL A 39 6.74 12.92 -4.97
C VAL A 39 6.22 12.28 -3.69
N GLY A 40 5.14 12.82 -3.12
CA GLY A 40 4.55 12.31 -1.89
C GLY A 40 5.56 12.33 -0.74
N ALA A 41 5.68 11.22 -0.01
CA ALA A 41 6.64 11.08 1.10
C ALA A 41 8.10 11.23 0.66
N HIS A 42 8.43 10.83 -0.58
CA HIS A 42 9.80 10.93 -1.11
C HIS A 42 10.23 12.39 -1.38
N ALA A 43 9.29 13.32 -1.55
CA ALA A 43 9.62 14.73 -1.72
C ALA A 43 10.38 15.30 -0.51
N ALA A 44 10.12 14.80 0.69
CA ALA A 44 10.78 15.23 1.92
C ALA A 44 12.28 14.88 1.98
N ILE A 45 12.69 13.87 1.22
CA ILE A 45 14.08 13.36 1.15
C ILE A 45 14.77 13.66 -0.18
N ALA A 46 14.14 14.45 -1.05
CA ALA A 46 14.64 14.74 -2.41
C ALA A 46 16.08 15.29 -2.45
N ASN A 47 16.52 15.98 -1.39
CA ASN A 47 17.88 16.52 -1.28
C ASN A 47 18.84 15.59 -0.51
N GLN A 48 18.40 14.40 -0.12
CA GLN A 48 19.16 13.44 0.66
C GLN A 48 19.60 12.26 -0.23
N CYS A 49 20.37 12.55 -1.25
CA CYS A 49 20.74 11.59 -2.31
C CYS A 49 21.27 10.25 -1.77
N ALA A 50 22.08 10.29 -0.70
CA ALA A 50 22.67 9.10 -0.10
C ALA A 50 21.65 8.14 0.53
N THR A 51 20.46 8.61 0.87
CA THR A 51 19.39 7.79 1.46
C THR A 51 18.93 6.69 0.50
N CYS A 52 18.86 7.01 -0.79
CA CYS A 52 18.49 6.06 -1.83
C CYS A 52 19.71 5.43 -2.53
N HIS A 53 20.71 6.25 -2.85
CA HIS A 53 21.81 5.81 -3.70
C HIS A 53 22.92 5.06 -2.95
N ASN A 54 23.05 5.25 -1.65
CA ASN A 54 24.06 4.58 -0.82
C ASN A 54 25.48 4.51 -1.47
N GLY A 55 25.85 5.59 -2.17
CA GLY A 55 27.12 5.71 -2.87
C GLY A 55 27.19 5.05 -4.25
N ASN A 56 26.10 4.45 -4.75
CA ASN A 56 26.00 3.87 -6.08
C ASN A 56 24.83 4.47 -6.86
N TYR A 57 25.12 5.37 -7.77
CA TYR A 57 24.09 6.09 -8.54
C TYR A 57 23.64 5.36 -9.81
N ASN A 58 24.32 4.28 -10.19
CA ASN A 58 24.02 3.56 -11.44
C ASN A 58 23.06 2.38 -11.27
N ASN A 59 22.94 1.83 -10.07
CA ASN A 59 22.18 0.61 -9.80
C ASN A 59 21.17 0.78 -8.64
N THR A 60 20.69 1.99 -8.42
CA THR A 60 19.62 2.22 -7.44
C THR A 60 18.32 1.62 -7.98
N PRO A 61 17.64 0.76 -7.23
CA PRO A 61 16.33 0.26 -7.62
C PRO A 61 15.35 1.41 -7.85
N ASN A 62 14.47 1.25 -8.82
CA ASN A 62 13.40 2.22 -9.13
C ASN A 62 12.00 1.64 -8.93
N THR A 63 11.89 0.55 -8.20
CA THR A 63 10.62 -0.05 -7.79
C THR A 63 10.41 0.11 -6.29
N CYS A 64 9.15 0.20 -5.85
CA CYS A 64 8.83 0.30 -4.43
C CYS A 64 9.48 -0.84 -3.63
N PHE A 65 9.28 -2.08 -4.07
CA PHE A 65 9.81 -3.27 -3.42
C PHE A 65 11.35 -3.28 -3.37
N GLY A 66 12.03 -2.68 -4.34
CA GLY A 66 13.50 -2.64 -4.37
C GLY A 66 14.13 -1.90 -3.20
N CYS A 67 13.40 -0.96 -2.59
CA CYS A 67 13.82 -0.20 -1.41
C CYS A 67 13.03 -0.62 -0.15
N HIS A 68 11.76 -0.99 -0.30
CA HIS A 68 10.83 -1.28 0.79
C HIS A 68 10.59 -2.78 1.02
N GLN A 69 11.60 -3.62 0.68
CA GLN A 69 11.49 -5.07 0.88
C GLN A 69 11.30 -5.45 2.35
N ASP A 70 11.98 -4.74 3.25
CA ASP A 70 11.86 -5.00 4.68
C ASP A 70 10.48 -4.60 5.21
N ASP A 71 9.91 -3.51 4.74
CA ASP A 71 8.57 -3.08 5.09
C ASP A 71 7.54 -4.12 4.65
N TYR A 72 7.62 -4.59 3.39
CA TYR A 72 6.77 -5.66 2.87
C TYR A 72 6.88 -6.96 3.68
N ASN A 73 8.10 -7.35 4.09
CA ASN A 73 8.34 -8.59 4.79
C ASN A 73 7.93 -8.56 6.27
N GLN A 74 7.82 -7.39 6.88
CA GLN A 74 7.51 -7.20 8.29
C GLN A 74 6.06 -6.82 8.56
N THR A 75 5.31 -6.45 7.51
CA THR A 75 3.89 -6.15 7.61
C THR A 75 3.11 -7.42 7.98
N ASN A 76 2.20 -7.30 8.94
CA ASN A 76 1.46 -8.43 9.49
C ASN A 76 -0.08 -8.24 9.49
N ASP A 77 -0.54 -7.04 9.09
CA ASP A 77 -1.96 -6.77 8.87
C ASP A 77 -2.17 -5.84 7.66
N PRO A 78 -2.49 -6.44 6.49
CA PRO A 78 -2.40 -7.87 6.18
C PRO A 78 -0.94 -8.35 6.04
N ASP A 79 -0.65 -9.59 6.39
CA ASP A 79 0.66 -10.22 6.15
C ASP A 79 0.85 -10.42 4.63
N HIS A 80 1.66 -9.58 4.02
CA HIS A 80 1.85 -9.54 2.57
C HIS A 80 2.49 -10.83 2.03
N GLN A 81 3.42 -11.41 2.77
CA GLN A 81 4.08 -12.65 2.38
C GLN A 81 3.15 -13.85 2.49
N ALA A 82 2.45 -13.98 3.63
CA ALA A 82 1.54 -15.09 3.86
C ALA A 82 0.35 -15.06 2.89
N ALA A 83 -0.17 -13.87 2.59
CA ALA A 83 -1.24 -13.65 1.63
C ALA A 83 -0.77 -13.72 0.16
N GLN A 84 0.54 -13.80 -0.08
CA GLN A 84 1.15 -13.80 -1.42
C GLN A 84 0.76 -12.58 -2.26
N PHE A 85 0.68 -11.42 -1.64
CA PHE A 85 0.37 -10.19 -2.35
C PHE A 85 1.49 -9.84 -3.35
N PRO A 86 1.15 -9.23 -4.50
CA PRO A 86 2.14 -8.85 -5.48
C PRO A 86 3.04 -7.71 -4.98
N THR A 87 4.25 -7.64 -5.49
CA THR A 87 5.20 -6.55 -5.19
C THR A 87 4.97 -5.29 -6.03
N THR A 88 3.86 -5.23 -6.76
CA THR A 88 3.37 -4.03 -7.45
C THR A 88 2.59 -3.16 -6.46
N CYS A 89 3.31 -2.57 -5.52
CA CYS A 89 2.76 -1.86 -4.35
C CYS A 89 1.79 -0.73 -4.72
N GLU A 90 2.02 -0.08 -5.86
CA GLU A 90 1.21 1.01 -6.40
C GLU A 90 -0.23 0.61 -6.77
N THR A 91 -0.52 -0.68 -6.80
CA THR A 91 -1.89 -1.18 -7.01
C THR A 91 -2.78 -0.90 -5.80
N CYS A 92 -2.18 -0.86 -4.61
CA CYS A 92 -2.90 -0.70 -3.34
C CYS A 92 -2.44 0.53 -2.55
N HIS A 93 -1.22 1.01 -2.78
CA HIS A 93 -0.62 2.09 -1.99
C HIS A 93 -0.25 3.29 -2.87
N SER A 94 -0.23 4.47 -2.25
CA SER A 94 0.24 5.69 -2.90
C SER A 94 1.68 6.01 -2.49
N GLN A 95 2.34 6.90 -3.24
CA GLN A 95 3.66 7.41 -2.83
C GLN A 95 3.60 8.38 -1.64
N SER A 96 2.42 8.71 -1.14
CA SER A 96 2.25 9.62 0.00
C SER A 96 2.20 8.91 1.34
N ALA A 97 1.60 7.72 1.37
CA ALA A 97 1.47 6.90 2.57
C ALA A 97 1.18 5.44 2.21
N TRP A 98 1.52 4.53 3.11
CA TRP A 98 1.12 3.14 3.05
C TRP A 98 -0.35 2.96 3.43
N GLU A 99 -0.81 3.73 4.40
CA GLU A 99 -2.18 3.68 4.92
C GLU A 99 -2.90 5.03 4.75
N PRO A 100 -4.20 5.00 4.47
CA PRO A 100 -4.96 3.81 4.10
C PRO A 100 -4.55 3.26 2.72
N ALA A 101 -4.63 1.95 2.53
CA ALA A 101 -4.50 1.34 1.20
C ALA A 101 -5.67 1.77 0.32
N THR A 102 -5.41 1.97 -0.97
CA THR A 102 -6.44 2.41 -1.94
C THR A 102 -7.06 1.23 -2.69
N TRP A 103 -7.15 0.06 -2.03
CA TRP A 103 -7.77 -1.12 -2.60
C TRP A 103 -9.27 -0.90 -2.81
N ASP A 104 -9.72 -1.08 -4.03
CA ASP A 104 -11.12 -0.89 -4.41
C ASP A 104 -11.99 -2.10 -3.99
N HIS A 105 -12.14 -2.26 -2.67
CA HIS A 105 -12.89 -3.37 -2.09
C HIS A 105 -14.39 -3.25 -2.38
N ASP A 106 -14.90 -2.03 -2.35
CA ASP A 106 -16.33 -1.74 -2.47
C ASP A 106 -16.89 -2.11 -3.84
N ASN A 107 -16.16 -1.79 -4.92
CA ASN A 107 -16.63 -2.10 -6.26
C ASN A 107 -16.30 -3.54 -6.71
N LEU A 108 -15.27 -4.16 -6.12
CA LEU A 108 -14.79 -5.46 -6.57
C LEU A 108 -15.34 -6.64 -5.75
N TYR A 109 -15.70 -6.40 -4.50
CA TYR A 109 -16.06 -7.48 -3.56
C TYR A 109 -17.26 -7.17 -2.69
N PHE A 110 -17.08 -6.31 -1.68
CA PHE A 110 -18.08 -5.98 -0.68
C PHE A 110 -17.80 -4.59 -0.11
N PRO A 111 -18.79 -3.71 0.03
CA PRO A 111 -18.58 -2.36 0.52
C PRO A 111 -18.17 -2.34 2.00
N ILE A 112 -16.96 -1.83 2.24
CA ILE A 112 -16.37 -1.65 3.58
C ILE A 112 -15.91 -0.21 3.82
N TYR A 113 -15.71 0.55 2.76
CA TYR A 113 -15.36 1.97 2.80
C TYR A 113 -16.59 2.87 2.59
N SER A 114 -17.74 2.28 2.36
CA SER A 114 -19.03 2.96 2.22
C SER A 114 -20.16 2.10 2.79
N GLY A 115 -21.38 2.68 2.93
CA GLY A 115 -22.56 1.99 3.43
C GLY A 115 -22.49 1.71 4.94
N GLU A 116 -23.21 0.69 5.39
CA GLU A 116 -23.36 0.35 6.80
C GLU A 116 -22.08 -0.15 7.47
N HIS A 117 -21.07 -0.61 6.66
CA HIS A 117 -19.81 -1.11 7.20
C HIS A 117 -18.70 -0.04 7.25
N GLU A 118 -18.97 1.20 6.80
CA GLU A 118 -18.00 2.28 6.87
C GLU A 118 -17.66 2.64 8.32
N GLY A 119 -16.41 2.36 8.72
CA GLY A 119 -15.93 2.65 10.07
C GLY A 119 -16.31 1.63 11.14
N GLU A 120 -16.94 0.50 10.77
CA GLU A 120 -17.32 -0.58 11.71
C GLU A 120 -16.23 -1.67 11.85
N TRP A 121 -15.10 -1.49 11.20
CA TRP A 121 -13.95 -2.41 11.24
C TRP A 121 -12.64 -1.63 11.41
N ASP A 122 -11.66 -2.26 12.02
CA ASP A 122 -10.33 -1.66 12.26
C ASP A 122 -9.24 -2.34 11.42
N GLN A 123 -9.36 -3.64 11.19
CA GLN A 123 -8.32 -4.46 10.56
C GLN A 123 -8.93 -5.44 9.55
N CYS A 124 -8.19 -5.74 8.50
CA CYS A 124 -8.61 -6.74 7.50
C CYS A 124 -8.94 -8.09 8.14
N THR A 125 -8.25 -8.43 9.24
CA THR A 125 -8.44 -9.66 10.01
C THR A 125 -9.75 -9.73 10.79
N ASP A 126 -10.49 -8.64 10.92
CA ASP A 126 -11.83 -8.66 11.53
C ASP A 126 -12.82 -9.51 10.71
N CYS A 127 -12.64 -9.49 9.39
CA CYS A 127 -13.41 -10.29 8.44
C CYS A 127 -12.60 -11.47 7.88
N HIS A 128 -11.32 -11.28 7.59
CA HIS A 128 -10.45 -12.27 6.94
C HIS A 128 -9.59 -13.02 7.96
N SER A 129 -10.13 -14.10 8.55
CA SER A 129 -9.45 -14.86 9.60
C SER A 129 -8.28 -15.75 9.12
N ASN A 130 -8.06 -15.86 7.81
CA ASN A 130 -6.96 -16.65 7.25
C ASN A 130 -5.96 -15.73 6.51
N PRO A 131 -4.80 -15.44 7.10
CA PRO A 131 -3.80 -14.55 6.49
C PRO A 131 -3.18 -15.09 5.20
N ASN A 132 -3.33 -16.40 4.92
CA ASN A 132 -2.84 -17.04 3.69
C ASN A 132 -3.88 -17.03 2.55
N ASN A 133 -5.12 -16.62 2.82
CA ASN A 133 -6.18 -16.64 1.82
C ASN A 133 -7.31 -15.67 2.17
N TYR A 134 -7.27 -14.49 1.61
CA TYR A 134 -8.28 -13.44 1.78
C TYR A 134 -9.60 -13.71 1.06
N SER A 135 -9.73 -14.80 0.30
CA SER A 135 -11.05 -15.26 -0.18
C SER A 135 -11.88 -15.95 0.92
N ILE A 136 -11.25 -16.25 2.07
CA ILE A 136 -11.93 -16.76 3.27
C ILE A 136 -12.28 -15.59 4.16
N PHE A 137 -13.55 -15.38 4.37
CA PHE A 137 -14.07 -14.29 5.20
C PHE A 137 -15.19 -14.76 6.12
N THR A 138 -15.49 -13.96 7.14
CA THR A 138 -16.59 -14.22 8.07
C THR A 138 -17.38 -12.95 8.39
N CYS A 139 -18.70 -13.04 8.32
CA CYS A 139 -19.62 -12.03 8.84
C CYS A 139 -19.98 -12.33 10.31
N LEU A 140 -19.71 -13.55 10.76
CA LEU A 140 -20.25 -14.14 11.97
C LEU A 140 -19.51 -13.72 13.25
N THR A 141 -18.43 -12.95 13.12
CA THR A 141 -17.71 -12.35 14.25
C THR A 141 -18.54 -11.23 14.87
N CYS A 142 -19.15 -10.40 14.04
CA CYS A 142 -20.00 -9.27 14.47
C CYS A 142 -21.49 -9.65 14.48
N HIS A 143 -21.97 -10.35 13.44
CA HIS A 143 -23.37 -10.76 13.32
C HIS A 143 -23.66 -12.07 14.06
N GLN A 144 -24.06 -11.94 15.33
CA GLN A 144 -24.28 -13.08 16.22
C GLN A 144 -25.50 -13.89 15.84
N GLN A 145 -25.43 -15.23 15.91
CA GLN A 145 -26.47 -16.16 15.46
C GLN A 145 -27.84 -15.88 16.09
N GLY A 146 -27.86 -15.49 17.38
CA GLY A 146 -29.10 -15.30 18.11
C GLY A 146 -29.92 -14.12 17.56
N GLU A 147 -29.27 -13.00 17.31
CA GLU A 147 -29.86 -11.79 16.76
C GLU A 147 -30.22 -12.02 15.28
N THR A 148 -29.28 -12.49 14.49
CA THR A 148 -29.48 -12.73 13.06
C THR A 148 -30.60 -13.73 12.79
N ASN A 149 -30.74 -14.80 13.59
CA ASN A 149 -31.86 -15.73 13.47
C ASN A 149 -33.21 -15.06 13.80
N GLN A 150 -33.23 -14.09 14.70
CA GLN A 150 -34.45 -13.36 15.07
C GLN A 150 -34.89 -12.45 13.93
N ASP A 151 -33.96 -11.73 13.32
CA ASP A 151 -34.23 -10.80 12.22
C ASP A 151 -34.67 -11.54 10.95
N HIS A 152 -34.15 -12.77 10.74
CA HIS A 152 -34.51 -13.63 9.61
C HIS A 152 -35.67 -14.59 9.90
N GLN A 153 -36.44 -14.36 10.94
CA GLN A 153 -37.57 -15.24 11.28
C GLN A 153 -38.63 -15.25 10.16
N GLY A 154 -38.82 -16.40 9.54
CA GLY A 154 -39.76 -16.57 8.44
C GLY A 154 -39.16 -16.30 7.05
N VAL A 155 -37.89 -15.97 6.96
CA VAL A 155 -37.18 -15.81 5.68
C VAL A 155 -36.88 -17.18 5.10
N ASN A 156 -37.45 -17.45 3.92
CA ASN A 156 -37.27 -18.75 3.27
C ASN A 156 -35.86 -18.85 2.65
N GLY A 157 -35.16 -19.92 2.96
CA GLY A 157 -33.80 -20.17 2.45
C GLY A 157 -32.68 -19.55 3.27
N TYR A 158 -33.01 -18.87 4.39
CA TYR A 158 -31.99 -18.35 5.30
C TYR A 158 -31.03 -19.45 5.80
N GLN A 159 -29.76 -19.15 5.79
CA GLN A 159 -28.69 -19.99 6.31
C GLN A 159 -27.68 -19.13 7.06
N TYR A 160 -27.36 -19.48 8.29
CA TYR A 160 -26.37 -18.77 9.09
C TYR A 160 -24.94 -19.20 8.69
N ASN A 161 -24.47 -18.68 7.57
CA ASN A 161 -23.10 -18.77 7.12
C ASN A 161 -22.74 -17.59 6.21
N SER A 162 -21.48 -17.19 6.20
CA SER A 162 -20.99 -15.97 5.53
C SER A 162 -21.26 -15.94 4.02
N ASN A 163 -21.14 -17.07 3.33
CA ASN A 163 -21.41 -17.12 1.88
C ASN A 163 -22.90 -16.90 1.58
N ALA A 164 -23.79 -17.43 2.41
CA ALA A 164 -25.22 -17.20 2.26
C ALA A 164 -25.59 -15.75 2.60
N CYS A 165 -24.95 -15.16 3.62
CA CYS A 165 -25.12 -13.74 3.95
C CYS A 165 -24.73 -12.88 2.75
N LEU A 166 -23.53 -13.06 2.22
CA LEU A 166 -23.04 -12.29 1.06
C LEU A 166 -23.93 -12.48 -0.18
N ALA A 167 -24.46 -13.68 -0.39
CA ALA A 167 -25.34 -13.96 -1.55
C ALA A 167 -26.69 -13.22 -1.48
N CYS A 168 -27.17 -12.94 -0.27
CA CYS A 168 -28.41 -12.21 -0.05
C CYS A 168 -28.19 -10.71 0.12
N HIS A 169 -27.07 -10.30 0.72
CA HIS A 169 -26.68 -8.94 1.05
C HIS A 169 -25.36 -8.56 0.38
N PRO A 170 -25.27 -8.53 -0.96
CA PRO A 170 -24.01 -8.28 -1.68
C PRO A 170 -23.53 -6.82 -1.54
N ASP A 171 -24.42 -5.92 -1.14
CA ASP A 171 -24.16 -4.49 -0.92
C ASP A 171 -24.04 -4.10 0.56
N GLY A 172 -24.15 -5.09 1.47
CA GLY A 172 -24.07 -4.85 2.91
C GLY A 172 -25.28 -4.16 3.53
N GLU A 173 -26.36 -3.99 2.78
CA GLU A 173 -27.61 -3.37 3.24
C GLU A 173 -28.57 -4.44 3.79
N GLU A 174 -29.48 -4.01 4.70
CA GLU A 174 -30.53 -4.87 5.26
C GLU A 174 -31.69 -5.13 4.30
#